data_fa39f56122e30e88ca4327d032c252b5
#
_entry.id   fa39f56122e30e88ca4327d032c252b5
#
_cell.length_a   1.000
_cell.length_b   1.000
_cell.length_c   1.000
_cell.angle_alpha   90.00
_cell.angle_beta   90.00
_cell.angle_gamma   90.00
#
_symmetry.space_group_name_H-M   'P 1'
#
loop_
_entity.id
_entity.type
_entity.pdbx_description
1 polymer ?
#
loop_
_entity_poly.entity_id
_entity_poly.type
_entity_poly.pdbx_seq_one_letter_code
_entity_poly.pdbx_strand_id
1 'polypeptide(L)'
;VNLVPSVVLLLGQEIVPVSEAWAILLTEFIRRINQYENHAIEEKEVQQVLKETFGAVRKIYPKTDPEVFHRDLSVMLDTFEDVIAGKIPQMEIAGISLGEYAPYMRAPHRMDLMVSAMTREGKWHCNQKSIHCYAAGQPLSEEQELDTESWKKIIRACRKAGITQLTFTGGEPTLRDDLCKLISEARWFVTRLNTNGIRLPKELCAELVQAELDSVQVTFYSADPDIHNELVGGAHYEETV
;
A
#
# COMPACT_ATOMS: atom_id res chain seq x y z
N VAL A 1 1.09 8.48 -31.84
CA VAL A 1 0.56 7.45 -30.93
C VAL A 1 0.98 7.88 -29.54
N ASN A 2 0.05 8.39 -28.75
CA ASN A 2 0.32 8.67 -27.34
C ASN A 2 0.39 7.31 -26.61
N LEU A 3 1.60 6.81 -26.41
CA LEU A 3 1.82 5.63 -25.61
C LEU A 3 1.59 6.00 -24.13
N VAL A 4 0.65 5.35 -23.51
CA VAL A 4 0.49 5.45 -22.05
C VAL A 4 1.74 4.85 -21.42
N PRO A 5 2.51 5.58 -20.60
CA PRO A 5 3.69 5.03 -19.98
C PRO A 5 3.33 3.87 -19.07
N SER A 6 4.06 2.77 -19.18
CA SER A 6 4.05 1.72 -18.18
C SER A 6 4.92 2.17 -17.00
N VAL A 7 4.43 2.01 -15.79
CA VAL A 7 5.15 2.43 -14.59
C VAL A 7 5.19 1.32 -13.55
N VAL A 8 6.25 1.32 -12.76
CA VAL A 8 6.36 0.55 -11.52
C VAL A 8 6.26 1.53 -10.35
N LEU A 9 5.42 1.22 -9.40
CA LEU A 9 5.29 1.98 -8.17
C LEU A 9 6.06 1.26 -7.07
N LEU A 10 7.15 1.88 -6.59
CA LEU A 10 7.95 1.34 -5.51
C LEU A 10 7.59 2.03 -4.18
N LEU A 11 7.33 1.24 -3.14
CA LEU A 11 6.99 1.70 -1.79
C LEU A 11 5.85 2.73 -1.73
N GLY A 12 5.04 2.79 -2.78
CA GLY A 12 3.96 3.77 -2.87
C GLY A 12 4.39 5.23 -3.07
N GLN A 13 5.67 5.49 -3.35
CA GLN A 13 6.24 6.84 -3.47
C GLN A 13 6.95 7.06 -4.81
N GLU A 14 7.78 6.12 -5.22
CA GLU A 14 8.59 6.26 -6.44
C GLU A 14 7.82 5.75 -7.66
N ILE A 15 7.64 6.60 -8.66
CA ILE A 15 6.99 6.25 -9.93
C ILE A 15 8.08 6.08 -10.98
N VAL A 16 8.39 4.83 -11.31
CA VAL A 16 9.46 4.47 -12.25
C VAL A 16 8.86 4.09 -13.60
N PRO A 17 9.06 4.89 -14.66
CA PRO A 17 8.65 4.51 -16.00
C PRO A 17 9.52 3.36 -16.50
N VAL A 18 8.87 2.38 -17.10
CA VAL A 18 9.54 1.21 -17.69
C VAL A 18 9.12 1.02 -19.14
N SER A 19 9.97 0.37 -19.93
CA SER A 19 9.60 0.00 -21.29
C SER A 19 8.43 -0.99 -21.31
N GLU A 20 7.70 -1.05 -22.41
CA GLU A 20 6.60 -2.01 -22.58
C GLU A 20 7.09 -3.46 -22.41
N ALA A 21 8.28 -3.79 -22.92
CA ALA A 21 8.86 -5.12 -22.78
C ALA A 21 9.14 -5.47 -21.31
N TRP A 22 9.69 -4.53 -20.56
CA TRP A 22 9.94 -4.69 -19.13
C TRP A 22 8.63 -4.78 -18.33
N ALA A 23 7.62 -3.97 -18.67
CA ALA A 23 6.31 -4.04 -18.04
C ALA A 23 5.65 -5.41 -18.23
N ILE A 24 5.74 -5.97 -19.44
CA ILE A 24 5.21 -7.31 -19.75
C ILE A 24 5.99 -8.37 -18.96
N LEU A 25 7.32 -8.32 -19.00
CA LEU A 25 8.18 -9.29 -18.31
C LEU A 25 7.89 -9.30 -16.80
N LEU A 26 7.86 -8.11 -16.18
CA LEU A 26 7.60 -7.95 -14.76
C LEU A 26 6.18 -8.39 -14.40
N THR A 27 5.17 -8.05 -15.20
CA THR A 27 3.77 -8.46 -14.97
C THR A 27 3.63 -9.98 -15.01
N GLU A 28 4.26 -10.65 -15.98
CA GLU A 28 4.22 -12.09 -16.09
C GLU A 28 4.99 -12.79 -14.96
N PHE A 29 6.06 -12.19 -14.47
CA PHE A 29 6.80 -12.67 -13.30
C PHE A 29 5.97 -12.52 -12.01
N ILE A 30 5.48 -11.31 -11.71
CA ILE A 30 4.70 -11.02 -10.49
C ILE A 30 3.45 -11.89 -10.43
N ARG A 31 2.75 -12.08 -11.55
CA ARG A 31 1.55 -12.93 -11.59
C ARG A 31 1.82 -14.36 -11.15
N ARG A 32 3.01 -14.90 -11.42
CA ARG A 32 3.38 -16.26 -11.08
C ARG A 32 3.97 -16.38 -9.70
N ILE A 33 4.84 -15.45 -9.30
CA ILE A 33 5.44 -15.48 -7.99
C ILE A 33 4.38 -15.34 -6.89
N ASN A 34 3.35 -14.52 -7.12
CA ASN A 34 2.24 -14.32 -6.18
C ASN A 34 1.36 -15.57 -5.98
N GLN A 35 1.52 -16.63 -6.77
CA GLN A 35 0.86 -17.91 -6.49
C GLN A 35 1.46 -18.63 -5.28
N TYR A 36 2.66 -18.27 -4.89
CA TYR A 36 3.41 -18.83 -3.77
C TYR A 36 3.39 -17.96 -2.50
N GLU A 37 2.49 -16.98 -2.44
CA GLU A 37 2.41 -15.97 -1.35
C GLU A 37 2.19 -16.55 0.06
N ASN A 38 1.72 -17.82 0.17
CA ASN A 38 1.36 -18.42 1.45
C ASN A 38 2.49 -19.29 2.08
N HIS A 39 3.65 -19.40 1.44
CA HIS A 39 4.79 -20.13 1.98
C HIS A 39 6.12 -19.60 1.41
N ALA A 40 7.22 -19.91 2.08
CA ALA A 40 8.53 -19.59 1.55
C ALA A 40 8.78 -20.38 0.26
N ILE A 41 9.05 -19.66 -0.83
CA ILE A 41 9.26 -20.26 -2.14
C ILE A 41 10.56 -21.06 -2.17
N GLU A 42 10.52 -22.29 -2.67
CA GLU A 42 11.69 -23.15 -2.86
C GLU A 42 12.40 -22.84 -4.18
N GLU A 43 13.69 -23.20 -4.28
CA GLU A 43 14.49 -22.98 -5.51
C GLU A 43 13.85 -23.59 -6.76
N LYS A 44 13.26 -24.77 -6.63
CA LYS A 44 12.55 -25.44 -7.74
C LYS A 44 11.33 -24.66 -8.22
N GLU A 45 10.62 -24.04 -7.30
CA GLU A 45 9.44 -23.22 -7.60
C GLU A 45 9.86 -21.91 -8.28
N VAL A 46 10.97 -21.30 -7.83
CA VAL A 46 11.57 -20.14 -8.50
C VAL A 46 11.93 -20.49 -9.95
N GLN A 47 12.59 -21.62 -10.18
CA GLN A 47 12.95 -22.07 -11.52
C GLN A 47 11.70 -22.32 -12.39
N GLN A 48 10.63 -22.84 -11.82
CA GLN A 48 9.37 -23.02 -12.54
C GLN A 48 8.73 -21.68 -12.90
N VAL A 49 8.69 -20.73 -11.96
CA VAL A 49 8.19 -19.36 -12.18
C VAL A 49 8.95 -18.69 -13.33
N LEU A 50 10.27 -18.75 -13.32
CA LEU A 50 11.12 -18.18 -14.36
C LEU A 50 10.84 -18.82 -15.72
N LYS A 51 10.81 -20.15 -15.78
CA LYS A 51 10.52 -20.91 -17.01
C LYS A 51 9.17 -20.52 -17.62
N GLU A 52 8.12 -20.44 -16.80
CA GLU A 52 6.79 -20.08 -17.27
C GLU A 52 6.69 -18.62 -17.68
N THR A 53 7.35 -17.71 -16.93
CA THR A 53 7.44 -16.28 -17.24
C THR A 53 8.08 -16.09 -18.62
N PHE A 54 9.26 -16.63 -18.82
CA PHE A 54 9.98 -16.49 -20.10
C PHE A 54 9.24 -17.18 -21.24
N GLY A 55 8.58 -18.33 -20.98
CA GLY A 55 7.72 -18.98 -21.95
C GLY A 55 6.53 -18.12 -22.39
N ALA A 56 5.93 -17.33 -21.47
CA ALA A 56 4.85 -16.42 -21.80
C ALA A 56 5.34 -15.20 -22.59
N VAL A 57 6.44 -14.56 -22.14
CA VAL A 57 7.03 -13.40 -22.80
C VAL A 57 7.55 -13.75 -24.20
N ARG A 58 8.11 -14.94 -24.39
CA ARG A 58 8.59 -15.42 -25.70
C ARG A 58 7.48 -15.57 -26.73
N LYS A 59 6.24 -15.82 -26.32
CA LYS A 59 5.10 -15.83 -27.25
C LYS A 59 4.83 -14.46 -27.87
N ILE A 60 5.16 -13.38 -27.13
CA ILE A 60 5.00 -12.00 -27.57
C ILE A 60 6.24 -11.55 -28.34
N TYR A 61 7.42 -11.93 -27.86
CA TYR A 61 8.73 -11.60 -28.44
C TYR A 61 9.49 -12.86 -28.92
N PRO A 62 9.04 -13.55 -29.98
CA PRO A 62 9.56 -14.86 -30.36
C PRO A 62 11.00 -14.84 -30.91
N LYS A 63 11.49 -13.67 -31.30
CA LYS A 63 12.84 -13.49 -31.87
C LYS A 63 13.87 -13.06 -30.83
N THR A 64 13.47 -12.79 -29.58
CA THR A 64 14.39 -12.36 -28.53
C THR A 64 15.09 -13.56 -27.92
N ASP A 65 16.40 -13.43 -27.71
CA ASP A 65 17.21 -14.44 -27.02
C ASP A 65 16.69 -14.59 -25.57
N PRO A 66 16.42 -15.82 -25.08
CA PRO A 66 16.02 -16.04 -23.70
C PRO A 66 16.95 -15.43 -22.65
N GLU A 67 18.25 -15.39 -22.88
CA GLU A 67 19.23 -14.79 -21.98
C GLU A 67 18.99 -13.28 -21.74
N VAL A 68 18.39 -12.60 -22.72
CA VAL A 68 17.99 -11.19 -22.55
C VAL A 68 16.92 -11.07 -21.46
N PHE A 69 15.94 -11.95 -21.43
CA PHE A 69 14.88 -11.92 -20.40
C PHE A 69 15.43 -12.17 -19.00
N HIS A 70 16.38 -13.12 -18.87
CA HIS A 70 17.06 -13.39 -17.61
C HIS A 70 17.81 -12.17 -17.11
N ARG A 71 18.65 -11.60 -17.97
CA ARG A 71 19.42 -10.40 -17.63
C ARG A 71 18.54 -9.22 -17.27
N ASP A 72 17.50 -8.95 -18.07
CA ASP A 72 16.61 -7.82 -17.86
C ASP A 72 15.81 -7.96 -16.55
N LEU A 73 15.32 -9.17 -16.25
CA LEU A 73 14.63 -9.42 -14.98
C LEU A 73 15.57 -9.27 -13.78
N SER A 74 16.79 -9.82 -13.85
CA SER A 74 17.79 -9.64 -12.78
C SER A 74 18.09 -8.17 -12.55
N VAL A 75 18.40 -7.43 -13.61
CA VAL A 75 18.70 -5.98 -13.52
C VAL A 75 17.53 -5.21 -12.90
N MET A 76 16.28 -5.53 -13.25
CA MET A 76 15.12 -4.89 -12.65
C MET A 76 14.99 -5.20 -11.16
N LEU A 77 15.12 -6.47 -10.77
CA LEU A 77 14.97 -6.88 -9.37
C LEU A 77 16.09 -6.29 -8.51
N ASP A 78 17.34 -6.38 -8.95
CA ASP A 78 18.49 -5.79 -8.25
C ASP A 78 18.33 -4.27 -8.08
N THR A 79 17.84 -3.61 -9.13
CA THR A 79 17.58 -2.16 -9.12
C THR A 79 16.49 -1.78 -8.12
N PHE A 80 15.39 -2.55 -8.08
CA PHE A 80 14.30 -2.29 -7.14
C PHE A 80 14.72 -2.60 -5.71
N GLU A 81 15.50 -3.67 -5.49
CA GLU A 81 16.06 -3.99 -4.18
C GLU A 81 16.96 -2.88 -3.65
N ASP A 82 17.84 -2.33 -4.48
CA ASP A 82 18.70 -1.21 -4.11
C ASP A 82 17.88 0.03 -3.73
N VAL A 83 16.85 0.39 -4.51
CA VAL A 83 15.96 1.52 -4.20
C VAL A 83 15.22 1.29 -2.87
N ILE A 84 14.67 0.10 -2.66
CA ILE A 84 13.97 -0.25 -1.42
C ILE A 84 14.90 -0.19 -0.21
N ALA A 85 16.16 -0.61 -0.39
CA ALA A 85 17.19 -0.55 0.64
C ALA A 85 17.79 0.86 0.86
N GLY A 86 17.33 1.88 0.11
CA GLY A 86 17.87 3.25 0.16
C GLY A 86 19.29 3.37 -0.40
N LYS A 87 19.71 2.42 -1.22
CA LYS A 87 21.00 2.45 -1.92
C LYS A 87 20.87 3.16 -3.27
N ILE A 88 21.99 3.61 -3.82
CA ILE A 88 22.03 4.14 -5.19
C ILE A 88 22.12 2.94 -6.13
N PRO A 89 21.11 2.70 -6.99
CA PRO A 89 21.15 1.59 -7.93
C PRO A 89 22.22 1.80 -9.00
N GLN A 90 22.76 0.71 -9.54
CA GLN A 90 23.74 0.77 -10.61
C GLN A 90 23.15 1.31 -11.92
N MET A 91 21.87 1.06 -12.16
CA MET A 91 21.14 1.61 -13.30
C MET A 91 20.51 2.95 -12.91
N GLU A 92 20.74 3.97 -13.73
CA GLU A 92 20.10 5.27 -13.54
C GLU A 92 18.59 5.13 -13.73
N ILE A 93 17.83 5.43 -12.68
CA ILE A 93 16.37 5.48 -12.71
C ILE A 93 15.94 6.94 -12.79
N ALA A 94 15.37 7.32 -13.91
CA ALA A 94 14.69 8.60 -14.04
C ALA A 94 13.22 8.40 -13.59
N GLY A 95 12.95 8.64 -12.32
CA GLY A 95 11.59 8.71 -11.82
C GLY A 95 10.80 9.83 -12.47
N ILE A 96 9.50 9.70 -12.57
CA ILE A 96 8.60 10.78 -13.00
C ILE A 96 7.74 11.25 -11.82
N SER A 97 7.44 12.53 -11.81
CA SER A 97 6.54 13.08 -10.80
C SER A 97 5.10 12.61 -11.00
N LEU A 98 4.30 12.62 -9.93
CA LEU A 98 2.88 12.35 -10.03
C LEU A 98 2.18 13.29 -11.03
N GLY A 99 2.60 14.55 -11.11
CA GLY A 99 2.05 15.53 -12.06
C GLY A 99 2.30 15.14 -13.50
N GLU A 100 3.45 14.59 -13.83
CA GLU A 100 3.78 14.10 -15.18
C GLU A 100 3.01 12.81 -15.51
N TYR A 101 2.75 11.95 -14.53
CA TYR A 101 2.01 10.71 -14.72
C TYR A 101 0.47 10.91 -14.71
N ALA A 102 -0.03 11.89 -13.96
CA ALA A 102 -1.46 12.11 -13.75
C ALA A 102 -2.32 12.13 -15.03
N PRO A 103 -1.89 12.74 -16.16
CA PRO A 103 -2.68 12.73 -17.40
C PRO A 103 -2.96 11.33 -17.97
N TYR A 104 -2.18 10.33 -17.57
CA TYR A 104 -2.27 8.95 -18.07
C TYR A 104 -2.96 8.01 -17.06
N MET A 105 -3.29 8.50 -15.87
CA MET A 105 -3.94 7.70 -14.84
C MET A 105 -5.38 7.37 -15.22
N ARG A 106 -5.77 6.12 -14.99
CA ARG A 106 -7.14 5.65 -15.18
C ARG A 106 -7.98 5.74 -13.91
N ALA A 107 -7.34 5.86 -12.77
CA ALA A 107 -7.94 5.96 -11.46
C ALA A 107 -7.07 6.84 -10.54
N PRO A 108 -7.59 7.32 -9.41
CA PRO A 108 -6.76 7.95 -8.40
C PRO A 108 -5.59 7.05 -7.99
N HIS A 109 -4.42 7.66 -7.78
CA HIS A 109 -3.21 6.94 -7.37
C HIS A 109 -3.37 6.32 -5.98
N ARG A 110 -4.03 7.04 -5.07
CA ARG A 110 -4.32 6.63 -3.69
C ARG A 110 -5.77 6.90 -3.35
N MET A 111 -6.34 6.07 -2.50
CA MET A 111 -7.63 6.30 -1.88
C MET A 111 -7.51 6.12 -0.36
N ASP A 112 -8.00 7.10 0.38
CA ASP A 112 -8.11 7.03 1.83
C ASP A 112 -9.49 6.46 2.20
N LEU A 113 -9.50 5.36 2.94
CA LEU A 113 -10.70 4.67 3.40
C LEU A 113 -10.96 5.05 4.86
N MET A 114 -12.00 5.83 5.09
CA MET A 114 -12.44 6.26 6.41
C MET A 114 -13.23 5.13 7.07
N VAL A 115 -12.51 4.08 7.53
CA VAL A 115 -13.13 2.84 8.01
C VAL A 115 -13.74 2.97 9.41
N SER A 116 -13.31 3.96 10.20
CA SER A 116 -13.84 4.25 11.53
C SER A 116 -14.45 5.65 11.58
N ALA A 117 -15.64 5.76 12.16
CA ALA A 117 -16.33 7.03 12.34
C ALA A 117 -15.75 7.83 13.52
N MET A 118 -15.92 9.17 13.48
CA MET A 118 -15.58 10.04 14.60
C MET A 118 -16.59 9.92 15.74
N THR A 119 -17.85 9.64 15.39
CA THR A 119 -18.95 9.46 16.34
C THR A 119 -19.63 8.12 16.09
N ARG A 120 -20.16 7.53 17.13
CA ARG A 120 -20.95 6.29 17.08
C ARG A 120 -22.15 6.45 18.00
N GLU A 121 -23.36 6.23 17.46
CA GLU A 121 -24.61 6.40 18.21
C GLU A 121 -24.74 7.80 18.85
N GLY A 122 -24.32 8.84 18.11
CA GLY A 122 -24.36 10.23 18.57
C GLY A 122 -23.32 10.58 19.64
N LYS A 123 -22.38 9.68 19.96
CA LYS A 123 -21.30 9.92 20.92
C LYS A 123 -19.95 9.91 20.23
N TRP A 124 -19.02 10.70 20.74
CA TRP A 124 -17.64 10.70 20.28
C TRP A 124 -17.02 9.30 20.43
N HIS A 125 -16.51 8.76 19.33
CA HIS A 125 -16.00 7.38 19.26
C HIS A 125 -14.47 7.33 19.15
N CYS A 126 -13.84 8.26 18.41
CA CYS A 126 -12.39 8.32 18.38
C CYS A 126 -11.83 8.53 19.81
N ASN A 127 -10.76 7.80 20.14
CA ASN A 127 -10.14 7.89 21.48
C ASN A 127 -9.28 9.14 21.71
N GLN A 128 -9.18 10.05 20.70
CA GLN A 128 -8.61 11.38 20.82
C GLN A 128 -9.61 12.46 20.39
N LYS A 129 -9.42 13.69 20.89
CA LYS A 129 -10.19 14.87 20.49
C LYS A 129 -9.26 16.00 20.04
N SER A 130 -8.41 15.69 19.06
CA SER A 130 -7.42 16.65 18.56
C SER A 130 -8.07 17.95 18.10
N ILE A 131 -7.55 19.09 18.56
CA ILE A 131 -8.13 20.42 18.34
C ILE A 131 -8.16 20.84 16.86
N HIS A 132 -7.31 20.24 16.04
CA HIS A 132 -7.18 20.51 14.60
C HIS A 132 -7.59 19.30 13.74
N CYS A 133 -8.40 18.38 14.29
CA CYS A 133 -8.83 17.20 13.56
C CYS A 133 -9.70 17.60 12.34
N TYR A 134 -9.24 17.28 11.14
CA TYR A 134 -9.95 17.60 9.90
C TYR A 134 -11.29 16.86 9.77
N ALA A 135 -11.43 15.72 10.42
CA ALA A 135 -12.64 14.90 10.38
C ALA A 135 -13.68 15.30 11.43
N ALA A 136 -13.28 16.06 12.46
CA ALA A 136 -14.21 16.52 13.50
C ALA A 136 -15.23 17.50 12.92
N GLY A 137 -16.51 17.26 13.19
CA GLY A 137 -17.61 18.10 12.71
C GLY A 137 -17.95 17.93 11.22
N GLN A 138 -17.34 16.98 10.52
CA GLN A 138 -17.75 16.64 9.15
C GLN A 138 -19.01 15.75 9.18
N PRO A 139 -20.06 16.05 8.41
CA PRO A 139 -21.29 15.24 8.42
C PRO A 139 -21.05 13.76 8.17
N LEU A 140 -20.16 13.43 7.22
CA LEU A 140 -19.84 12.05 6.89
C LEU A 140 -19.08 11.29 7.99
N SER A 141 -18.45 12.01 8.93
CA SER A 141 -17.77 11.38 10.07
C SER A 141 -18.73 10.91 11.17
N GLU A 142 -19.99 11.30 11.09
CA GLU A 142 -21.06 10.93 12.01
C GLU A 142 -21.94 9.80 11.48
N GLU A 143 -21.73 9.40 10.22
CA GLU A 143 -22.46 8.30 9.59
C GLU A 143 -22.13 6.94 10.23
N GLN A 144 -23.07 6.02 10.10
CA GLN A 144 -22.89 4.65 10.60
C GLN A 144 -21.73 3.97 9.85
N GLU A 145 -20.84 3.36 10.60
CA GLU A 145 -19.75 2.57 10.03
C GLU A 145 -20.31 1.40 9.18
N LEU A 146 -19.69 1.21 8.01
CA LEU A 146 -19.97 0.05 7.19
C LEU A 146 -19.45 -1.23 7.84
N ASP A 147 -20.14 -2.33 7.59
CA ASP A 147 -19.72 -3.66 8.02
C ASP A 147 -18.51 -4.17 7.21
N THR A 148 -17.90 -5.25 7.69
CA THR A 148 -16.74 -5.89 7.07
C THR A 148 -16.97 -6.22 5.60
N GLU A 149 -18.11 -6.79 5.25
CA GLU A 149 -18.38 -7.25 3.88
C GLU A 149 -18.63 -6.07 2.93
N SER A 150 -19.21 -5.00 3.40
CA SER A 150 -19.37 -3.76 2.63
C SER A 150 -18.02 -3.14 2.34
N TRP A 151 -17.12 -3.06 3.33
CA TRP A 151 -15.75 -2.58 3.12
C TRP A 151 -14.95 -3.46 2.15
N LYS A 152 -15.04 -4.77 2.26
CA LYS A 152 -14.41 -5.71 1.30
C LYS A 152 -14.90 -5.47 -0.14
N LYS A 153 -16.21 -5.21 -0.33
CA LYS A 153 -16.74 -4.86 -1.65
C LYS A 153 -16.12 -3.57 -2.19
N ILE A 154 -15.96 -2.55 -1.34
CA ILE A 154 -15.30 -1.28 -1.71
C ILE A 154 -13.84 -1.52 -2.09
N ILE A 155 -13.08 -2.28 -1.28
CA ILE A 155 -11.69 -2.63 -1.56
C ILE A 155 -11.56 -3.33 -2.92
N ARG A 156 -12.42 -4.33 -3.19
CA ARG A 156 -12.46 -5.01 -4.50
C ARG A 156 -12.82 -4.07 -5.65
N ALA A 157 -13.72 -3.10 -5.41
CA ALA A 157 -14.07 -2.08 -6.41
C ALA A 157 -12.88 -1.15 -6.70
N CYS A 158 -12.12 -0.74 -5.68
CA CYS A 158 -10.88 0.02 -5.82
C CYS A 158 -9.87 -0.72 -6.71
N ARG A 159 -9.68 -2.03 -6.47
CA ARG A 159 -8.82 -2.88 -7.30
C ARG A 159 -9.27 -2.90 -8.76
N LYS A 160 -10.57 -3.12 -8.98
CA LYS A 160 -11.16 -3.13 -10.33
C LYS A 160 -11.02 -1.78 -11.05
N ALA A 161 -11.08 -0.68 -10.30
CA ALA A 161 -10.88 0.67 -10.84
C ALA A 161 -9.42 0.95 -11.22
N GLY A 162 -8.45 0.18 -10.70
CA GLY A 162 -7.02 0.39 -10.96
C GLY A 162 -6.33 1.30 -9.94
N ILE A 163 -6.92 1.49 -8.77
CA ILE A 163 -6.27 2.17 -7.64
C ILE A 163 -5.15 1.27 -7.14
N THR A 164 -4.00 1.87 -6.81
CA THR A 164 -2.78 1.13 -6.44
C THR A 164 -2.45 1.22 -4.96
N GLN A 165 -2.96 2.23 -4.26
CA GLN A 165 -2.68 2.46 -2.84
C GLN A 165 -3.97 2.67 -2.06
N LEU A 166 -4.03 2.09 -0.86
CA LEU A 166 -5.10 2.33 0.10
C LEU A 166 -4.54 2.78 1.44
N THR A 167 -5.13 3.84 2.00
CA THR A 167 -4.85 4.27 3.37
C THR A 167 -6.07 3.98 4.24
N PHE A 168 -5.90 3.18 5.27
CA PHE A 168 -6.91 2.97 6.30
C PHE A 168 -6.83 4.10 7.31
N THR A 169 -7.91 4.83 7.47
CA THR A 169 -8.02 6.01 8.33
C THR A 169 -9.43 6.14 8.89
N GLY A 170 -9.79 7.28 9.44
CA GLY A 170 -11.12 7.57 9.98
C GLY A 170 -11.04 8.41 11.23
N GLY A 171 -11.82 8.09 12.25
CA GLY A 171 -11.62 8.54 13.59
C GLY A 171 -10.35 7.90 14.15
N GLU A 172 -10.44 6.63 14.56
CA GLU A 172 -9.29 5.81 14.90
C GLU A 172 -9.52 4.38 14.39
N PRO A 173 -8.82 3.95 13.33
CA PRO A 173 -9.02 2.64 12.72
C PRO A 173 -8.78 1.46 13.67
N THR A 174 -7.85 1.59 14.62
CA THR A 174 -7.52 0.52 15.57
C THR A 174 -8.64 0.22 16.58
N LEU A 175 -9.70 1.02 16.59
CA LEU A 175 -10.91 0.73 17.36
C LEU A 175 -11.80 -0.33 16.69
N ARG A 176 -11.54 -0.69 15.44
CA ARG A 176 -12.27 -1.74 14.73
C ARG A 176 -11.69 -3.11 14.99
N ASP A 177 -12.52 -4.03 15.43
CA ASP A 177 -12.11 -5.43 15.69
C ASP A 177 -11.82 -6.22 14.39
N ASP A 178 -12.29 -5.73 13.24
CA ASP A 178 -12.12 -6.36 11.93
C ASP A 178 -11.03 -5.69 11.07
N LEU A 179 -10.26 -4.74 11.61
CA LEU A 179 -9.26 -3.98 10.86
C LEU A 179 -8.28 -4.89 10.11
N CYS A 180 -7.70 -5.89 10.78
CA CYS A 180 -6.76 -6.82 10.14
C CYS A 180 -7.40 -7.63 9.01
N LYS A 181 -8.71 -7.94 9.09
CA LYS A 181 -9.45 -8.60 8.00
C LYS A 181 -9.60 -7.69 6.78
N LEU A 182 -9.78 -6.38 6.99
CA LEU A 182 -9.87 -5.40 5.91
C LEU A 182 -8.50 -5.21 5.24
N ILE A 183 -7.43 -5.15 6.03
CA ILE A 183 -6.06 -5.04 5.53
C ILE A 183 -5.69 -6.29 4.72
N SER A 184 -5.98 -7.49 5.22
CA SER A 184 -5.75 -8.74 4.46
C SER A 184 -6.52 -8.80 3.14
N GLU A 185 -7.72 -8.23 3.05
CA GLU A 185 -8.44 -8.09 1.78
C GLU A 185 -7.75 -7.13 0.82
N ALA A 186 -6.97 -6.18 1.36
CA ALA A 186 -6.29 -5.13 0.62
C ALA A 186 -4.82 -5.47 0.26
N ARG A 187 -4.31 -6.65 0.57
CA ARG A 187 -2.90 -7.07 0.35
C ARG A 187 -2.39 -6.90 -1.08
N TRP A 188 -3.28 -6.74 -2.05
CA TRP A 188 -2.94 -6.46 -3.42
C TRP A 188 -2.49 -5.01 -3.66
N PHE A 189 -2.79 -4.11 -2.75
CA PHE A 189 -2.44 -2.70 -2.80
C PHE A 189 -1.18 -2.43 -2.00
N VAL A 190 -0.55 -1.27 -2.23
CA VAL A 190 0.32 -0.68 -1.23
C VAL A 190 -0.58 -0.11 -0.13
N THR A 191 -0.46 -0.64 1.08
CA THR A 191 -1.35 -0.32 2.19
C THR A 191 -0.68 0.54 3.25
N ARG A 192 -1.44 1.48 3.79
CA ARG A 192 -1.03 2.32 4.91
C ARG A 192 -2.11 2.37 5.96
N LEU A 193 -1.71 2.34 7.22
CA LEU A 193 -2.56 2.63 8.37
C LEU A 193 -2.18 4.00 8.94
N ASN A 194 -3.14 4.92 9.00
CA ASN A 194 -2.99 6.17 9.76
C ASN A 194 -3.68 5.99 11.11
N THR A 195 -2.94 6.13 12.19
CA THR A 195 -3.42 5.91 13.56
C THR A 195 -2.86 6.95 14.52
N ASN A 196 -3.52 7.15 15.63
CA ASN A 196 -2.99 7.97 16.74
C ASN A 196 -2.01 7.19 17.64
N GLY A 197 -1.84 5.88 17.43
CA GLY A 197 -0.86 5.06 18.13
C GLY A 197 -1.29 4.50 19.49
N ILE A 198 -2.36 5.03 20.11
CA ILE A 198 -2.77 4.63 21.48
C ILE A 198 -3.08 3.13 21.60
N ARG A 199 -3.68 2.53 20.56
CA ARG A 199 -4.04 1.12 20.52
C ARG A 199 -3.18 0.33 19.55
N LEU A 200 -1.86 0.31 19.79
CA LEU A 200 -0.90 -0.51 19.04
C LEU A 200 -0.13 -1.48 19.96
N PRO A 201 -0.83 -2.37 20.71
CA PRO A 201 -0.13 -3.38 21.49
C PRO A 201 0.62 -4.36 20.56
N LYS A 202 1.61 -5.04 21.10
CA LYS A 202 2.46 -5.99 20.34
C LYS A 202 1.65 -7.04 19.59
N GLU A 203 0.56 -7.50 20.17
CA GLU A 203 -0.35 -8.49 19.59
C GLU A 203 -0.99 -7.93 18.30
N LEU A 204 -1.53 -6.72 18.35
CA LEU A 204 -2.10 -6.07 17.16
C LEU A 204 -1.03 -5.79 16.11
N CYS A 205 0.17 -5.35 16.52
CA CYS A 205 1.28 -5.17 15.60
C CYS A 205 1.64 -6.47 14.85
N ALA A 206 1.64 -7.61 15.56
CA ALA A 206 1.87 -8.91 14.95
C ALA A 206 0.75 -9.30 13.98
N GLU A 207 -0.51 -9.04 14.32
CA GLU A 207 -1.66 -9.28 13.45
C GLU A 207 -1.63 -8.38 12.20
N LEU A 208 -1.22 -7.11 12.33
CA LEU A 208 -1.05 -6.18 11.20
C LEU A 208 0.04 -6.67 10.23
N VAL A 209 1.16 -7.18 10.76
CA VAL A 209 2.22 -7.80 9.94
C VAL A 209 1.69 -9.05 9.23
N GLN A 210 0.93 -9.92 9.92
CA GLN A 210 0.31 -11.10 9.30
C GLN A 210 -0.75 -10.73 8.25
N ALA A 211 -1.40 -9.58 8.41
CA ALA A 211 -2.35 -9.04 7.44
C ALA A 211 -1.67 -8.38 6.23
N GLU A 212 -0.33 -8.36 6.19
CA GLU A 212 0.50 -7.77 5.12
C GLU A 212 0.30 -6.25 4.98
N LEU A 213 0.25 -5.54 6.12
CA LEU A 213 0.27 -4.09 6.13
C LEU A 213 1.68 -3.57 5.78
N ASP A 214 1.79 -2.72 4.74
CA ASP A 214 3.09 -2.22 4.28
C ASP A 214 3.65 -1.10 5.16
N SER A 215 2.80 -0.22 5.70
CA SER A 215 3.27 0.91 6.49
C SER A 215 2.26 1.41 7.51
N VAL A 216 2.79 1.94 8.62
CA VAL A 216 2.02 2.63 9.65
C VAL A 216 2.51 4.06 9.75
N GLN A 217 1.58 5.01 9.77
CA GLN A 217 1.85 6.40 10.10
C GLN A 217 1.20 6.72 11.44
N VAL A 218 2.02 6.89 12.48
CA VAL A 218 1.55 7.34 13.79
C VAL A 218 1.52 8.87 13.82
N THR A 219 0.41 9.42 14.28
CA THR A 219 0.26 10.85 14.44
C THR A 219 0.90 11.30 15.75
N PHE A 220 1.99 12.04 15.65
CA PHE A 220 2.76 12.55 16.77
C PHE A 220 3.09 14.02 16.52
N TYR A 221 2.66 14.90 17.43
CA TYR A 221 2.71 16.36 17.18
C TYR A 221 3.86 17.09 17.84
N SER A 222 4.35 16.59 18.99
CA SER A 222 5.42 17.24 19.74
C SER A 222 6.18 16.23 20.59
N ALA A 223 7.50 16.44 20.71
CA ALA A 223 8.33 15.74 21.70
C ALA A 223 8.11 16.25 23.14
N ASP A 224 7.42 17.39 23.30
CA ASP A 224 6.99 17.90 24.59
C ASP A 224 5.64 17.29 24.95
N PRO A 225 5.55 16.53 26.07
CA PRO A 225 4.32 15.86 26.48
C PRO A 225 3.13 16.82 26.69
N ASP A 226 3.36 18.00 27.27
CA ASP A 226 2.28 18.94 27.57
C ASP A 226 1.71 19.50 26.27
N ILE A 227 2.56 19.87 25.32
CA ILE A 227 2.14 20.35 24.00
C ILE A 227 1.40 19.25 23.24
N HIS A 228 1.94 18.03 23.24
CA HIS A 228 1.28 16.90 22.57
C HIS A 228 -0.12 16.67 23.15
N ASN A 229 -0.22 16.55 24.48
CA ASN A 229 -1.45 16.28 25.19
C ASN A 229 -2.51 17.37 24.99
N GLU A 230 -2.10 18.64 24.96
CA GLU A 230 -2.98 19.77 24.63
C GLU A 230 -3.55 19.62 23.21
N LEU A 231 -2.67 19.35 22.22
CA LEU A 231 -3.07 19.23 20.80
C LEU A 231 -4.01 18.05 20.53
N VAL A 232 -3.83 16.91 21.21
CA VAL A 232 -4.67 15.72 21.05
C VAL A 232 -5.90 15.69 21.96
N GLY A 233 -6.00 16.64 22.89
CA GLY A 233 -7.15 16.79 23.79
C GLY A 233 -7.23 15.72 24.89
N GLY A 234 -6.08 15.20 25.34
CA GLY A 234 -6.01 14.20 26.40
C GLY A 234 -4.57 13.82 26.76
N ALA A 235 -4.37 13.14 27.90
CA ALA A 235 -3.06 12.71 28.37
C ALA A 235 -2.62 11.41 27.66
N HIS A 236 -2.25 11.51 26.39
CA HIS A 236 -1.97 10.37 25.49
C HIS A 236 -0.51 10.26 25.03
N TYR A 237 0.37 11.13 25.51
CA TYR A 237 1.78 11.12 25.07
C TYR A 237 2.45 9.78 25.31
N GLU A 238 2.40 9.26 26.54
CA GLU A 238 3.05 8.01 26.94
C GLU A 238 2.48 6.77 26.21
N GLU A 239 1.22 6.84 25.77
CA GLU A 239 0.56 5.77 25.05
C GLU A 239 0.93 5.78 23.55
N THR A 240 1.31 6.95 23.02
CA THR A 240 1.66 7.14 21.59
C THR A 240 3.14 6.86 21.32
N VAL A 241 4.02 7.06 22.31
CA VAL A 241 5.47 6.84 22.22
C VAL A 241 5.85 5.41 22.54
#